data_340874ace6e096b5446514baf6c96d6c
#
_entry.id   340874ace6e096b5446514baf6c96d6c
#
_cell.length_a   1.000
_cell.length_b   1.000
_cell.length_c   1.000
_cell.angle_alpha   90.00
_cell.angle_beta   90.00
_cell.angle_gamma   90.00
#
_symmetry.space_group_name_H-M   'P 1'
#
loop_
_entity.id
_entity.type
_entity.pdbx_description
1 polymer ?
#
loop_
_entity_poly.entity_id
_entity_poly.type
_entity_poly.pdbx_seq_one_letter_code
_entity_poly.pdbx_strand_id
1 'polypeptide(L)'
;KRYVNKKKPSELSFTAYGALIRKKAVCEGYAKAFTLLARRAGIPCVYVTGTTYGIAHAWNLVKVGGKYRYIDTTWDDPVLMRKFNPRKPFAVIKNKKGNTKYFLVSKKKLSKDHNFSYSYHVKTYKNYLPYHFKK
;
A
#
# COMPACT_ATOMS: atom_id res chain seq x y z
N LYS A 1 -5.89 -9.47 -9.70
CA LYS A 1 -4.61 -8.75 -9.67
C LYS A 1 -3.46 -9.74 -9.53
N ARG A 2 -2.38 -9.54 -10.23
CA ARG A 2 -1.18 -10.38 -10.11
C ARG A 2 -0.03 -9.53 -9.60
N TYR A 3 0.53 -9.90 -8.47
CA TYR A 3 1.81 -9.37 -8.04
C TYR A 3 2.89 -9.82 -9.02
N VAL A 4 3.74 -8.89 -9.47
CA VAL A 4 4.73 -9.20 -10.49
C VAL A 4 5.92 -9.91 -9.88
N ASN A 5 6.05 -11.17 -10.23
CA ASN A 5 7.18 -12.01 -9.84
C ASN A 5 8.09 -12.27 -11.05
N LYS A 6 8.74 -11.23 -11.52
CA LYS A 6 9.78 -11.37 -12.56
C LYS A 6 11.08 -10.76 -12.04
N LYS A 7 12.19 -11.23 -12.58
CA LYS A 7 13.55 -10.74 -12.25
C LYS A 7 13.68 -9.21 -12.33
N LYS A 8 12.80 -8.53 -13.06
CA LYS A 8 12.69 -7.08 -13.12
C LYS A 8 11.23 -6.68 -13.43
N PRO A 9 10.50 -6.07 -12.48
CA PRO A 9 9.18 -5.53 -12.76
C PRO A 9 9.25 -4.47 -13.85
N SER A 10 8.22 -4.37 -14.71
CA SER A 10 8.14 -3.25 -15.66
C SER A 10 7.88 -1.95 -14.90
N GLU A 11 8.31 -0.82 -15.45
CA GLU A 11 8.07 0.51 -14.87
C GLU A 11 6.59 0.76 -14.58
N LEU A 12 5.70 0.28 -15.44
CA LEU A 12 4.26 0.39 -15.24
C LEU A 12 3.76 -0.30 -13.96
N SER A 13 4.48 -1.31 -13.45
CA SER A 13 4.12 -2.00 -12.22
C SER A 13 4.23 -1.12 -10.97
N PHE A 14 4.94 0.00 -11.06
CA PHE A 14 5.08 1.00 -10.00
C PHE A 14 4.03 2.11 -10.07
N THR A 15 3.05 1.98 -10.96
CA THR A 15 2.04 3.00 -11.23
C THR A 15 0.63 2.55 -10.88
N ALA A 16 -0.26 3.52 -10.63
CA ALA A 16 -1.69 3.25 -10.48
C ALA A 16 -2.28 2.61 -11.74
N TYR A 17 -1.81 3.00 -12.93
CA TYR A 17 -2.20 2.40 -14.21
C TYR A 17 -1.87 0.91 -14.27
N GLY A 18 -0.66 0.54 -13.84
CA GLY A 18 -0.25 -0.86 -13.75
C GLY A 18 -1.19 -1.68 -12.87
N ALA A 19 -1.57 -1.15 -11.71
CA ALA A 19 -2.47 -1.82 -10.79
C ALA A 19 -3.91 -1.91 -11.32
N LEU A 20 -4.46 -0.80 -11.80
CA LEU A 20 -5.89 -0.70 -12.15
C LEU A 20 -6.20 -1.26 -13.53
N ILE A 21 -5.36 -0.98 -14.51
CA ILE A 21 -5.62 -1.34 -15.92
C ILE A 21 -4.88 -2.62 -16.31
N ARG A 22 -3.58 -2.66 -16.09
CA ARG A 22 -2.77 -3.83 -16.43
C ARG A 22 -2.94 -4.99 -15.45
N LYS A 23 -3.54 -4.74 -14.29
CA LYS A 23 -3.75 -5.72 -13.20
C LYS A 23 -2.46 -6.40 -12.75
N LYS A 24 -1.35 -5.68 -12.86
CA LYS A 24 -0.02 -6.11 -12.46
C LYS A 24 0.67 -4.95 -11.76
N ALA A 25 1.01 -5.14 -10.49
CA ALA A 25 1.67 -4.11 -9.72
C ALA A 25 2.57 -4.70 -8.62
N VAL A 26 3.50 -3.89 -8.17
CA VAL A 26 4.22 -4.03 -6.90
C VAL A 26 3.54 -3.16 -5.83
N CYS A 27 4.04 -3.18 -4.60
CA CYS A 27 3.45 -2.42 -3.47
C CYS A 27 3.22 -0.93 -3.80
N GLU A 28 4.17 -0.31 -4.48
CA GLU A 28 4.08 1.09 -4.90
C GLU A 28 2.88 1.35 -5.83
N GLY A 29 2.67 0.48 -6.83
CA GLY A 29 1.53 0.57 -7.73
C GLY A 29 0.20 0.35 -7.01
N TYR A 30 0.13 -0.59 -6.06
CA TYR A 30 -1.03 -0.79 -5.20
C TYR A 30 -1.35 0.44 -4.37
N ALA A 31 -0.36 0.99 -3.68
CA ALA A 31 -0.53 2.15 -2.82
C ALA A 31 -0.94 3.41 -3.62
N LYS A 32 -0.35 3.63 -4.80
CA LYS A 32 -0.74 4.72 -5.71
C LYS A 32 -2.16 4.56 -6.25
N ALA A 33 -2.55 3.34 -6.62
CA ALA A 33 -3.91 3.05 -7.07
C ALA A 33 -4.92 3.31 -5.96
N PHE A 34 -4.62 2.85 -4.75
CA PHE A 34 -5.48 3.11 -3.59
C PHE A 34 -5.60 4.61 -3.30
N THR A 35 -4.50 5.36 -3.35
CA THR A 35 -4.50 6.82 -3.18
C THR A 35 -5.44 7.48 -4.19
N LEU A 36 -5.35 7.10 -5.45
CA LEU A 36 -6.19 7.65 -6.52
C LEU A 36 -7.67 7.37 -6.27
N LEU A 37 -8.02 6.13 -5.99
CA LEU A 37 -9.41 5.71 -5.77
C LEU A 37 -10.01 6.33 -4.50
N ALA A 38 -9.26 6.35 -3.39
CA ALA A 38 -9.70 6.95 -2.14
C ALA A 38 -9.98 8.45 -2.31
N ARG A 39 -9.08 9.18 -2.95
CA ARG A 39 -9.25 10.61 -3.24
C ARG A 39 -10.44 10.86 -4.16
N ARG A 40 -10.66 10.04 -5.17
CA ARG A 40 -11.83 10.10 -6.03
C ARG A 40 -13.14 9.85 -5.26
N ALA A 41 -13.12 8.98 -4.27
CA ALA A 41 -14.23 8.72 -3.37
C ALA A 41 -14.42 9.78 -2.27
N GLY A 42 -13.61 10.84 -2.26
CA GLY A 42 -13.69 11.88 -1.23
C GLY A 42 -13.02 11.51 0.10
N ILE A 43 -12.22 10.46 0.14
CA ILE A 43 -11.49 10.03 1.33
C ILE A 43 -10.08 10.62 1.30
N PRO A 44 -9.71 11.47 2.29
CA PRO A 44 -8.35 11.97 2.38
C PRO A 44 -7.35 10.82 2.52
N CYS A 45 -6.40 10.75 1.59
CA CYS A 45 -5.45 9.66 1.50
C CYS A 45 -4.07 10.15 1.05
N VAL A 46 -3.02 9.66 1.70
CA VAL A 46 -1.64 9.85 1.29
C VAL A 46 -0.93 8.54 1.05
N TYR A 47 -0.02 8.59 0.12
CA TYR A 47 0.96 7.56 -0.16
C TYR A 47 2.10 7.65 0.86
N VAL A 48 2.43 6.54 1.49
CA VAL A 48 3.46 6.43 2.54
C VAL A 48 4.51 5.42 2.11
N THR A 49 5.77 5.73 2.35
CA THR A 49 6.89 4.84 2.10
C THR A 49 7.65 4.48 3.37
N GLY A 50 8.29 3.35 3.35
CA GLY A 50 9.11 2.86 4.44
C GLY A 50 9.73 1.51 4.10
N THR A 51 9.93 0.68 5.10
CA THR A 51 10.43 -0.68 4.92
C THR A 51 9.62 -1.69 5.70
N THR A 52 9.57 -2.92 5.20
CA THR A 52 9.08 -4.10 5.90
C THR A 52 10.16 -5.16 5.83
N TYR A 53 10.60 -5.66 7.00
CA TYR A 53 11.72 -6.62 7.06
C TYR A 53 12.96 -6.18 6.28
N GLY A 54 13.29 -4.87 6.33
CA GLY A 54 14.45 -4.30 5.64
C GLY A 54 14.26 -4.08 4.13
N ILE A 55 13.08 -4.40 3.57
CA ILE A 55 12.76 -4.22 2.14
C ILE A 55 11.92 -2.98 1.97
N ALA A 56 12.24 -2.15 0.97
CA ALA A 56 11.44 -0.98 0.62
C ALA A 56 9.98 -1.36 0.35
N HIS A 57 9.06 -0.62 0.96
CA HIS A 57 7.63 -0.90 0.89
C HIS A 57 6.81 0.40 0.87
N ALA A 58 5.58 0.31 0.37
CA ALA A 58 4.66 1.44 0.30
C ALA A 58 3.25 1.02 0.72
N TRP A 59 2.57 1.93 1.42
CA TRP A 59 1.21 1.76 1.91
C TRP A 59 0.47 3.09 1.96
N ASN A 60 -0.62 3.18 2.67
CA ASN A 60 -1.45 4.38 2.71
C ASN A 60 -1.81 4.82 4.13
N LEU A 61 -1.95 6.12 4.29
CA LEU A 61 -2.59 6.75 5.43
C LEU A 61 -3.90 7.39 4.96
N VAL A 62 -4.99 7.12 5.66
CA VAL A 62 -6.32 7.66 5.37
C VAL A 62 -6.90 8.36 6.60
N LYS A 63 -7.83 9.29 6.36
CA LYS A 63 -8.64 9.90 7.42
C LYS A 63 -10.08 9.43 7.27
N VAL A 64 -10.54 8.65 8.24
CA VAL A 64 -11.91 8.10 8.28
C VAL A 64 -12.52 8.34 9.65
N GLY A 65 -13.74 8.85 9.69
CA GLY A 65 -14.43 9.17 10.95
C GLY A 65 -13.63 10.11 11.86
N GLY A 66 -12.92 11.09 11.29
CA GLY A 66 -12.06 12.02 12.03
C GLY A 66 -10.74 11.43 12.53
N LYS A 67 -10.48 10.14 12.31
CA LYS A 67 -9.28 9.43 12.77
C LYS A 67 -8.36 9.06 11.62
N TYR A 68 -7.05 9.12 11.86
CA TYR A 68 -6.04 8.66 10.92
C TYR A 68 -5.82 7.15 11.09
N ARG A 69 -5.85 6.43 9.99
CA ARG A 69 -5.66 4.97 9.93
C ARG A 69 -4.76 4.60 8.77
N TYR A 70 -4.06 3.50 8.92
CA TYR A 70 -3.19 2.95 7.88
C TYR A 70 -3.86 1.78 7.18
N ILE A 71 -3.55 1.65 5.90
CA ILE A 71 -4.00 0.54 5.05
C ILE A 71 -2.82 0.06 4.23
N ASP A 72 -2.56 -1.24 4.24
CA ASP A 72 -1.64 -1.87 3.32
C ASP A 72 -2.39 -2.81 2.38
N THR A 73 -2.76 -2.28 1.24
CA THR A 73 -3.51 -3.04 0.22
C THR A 73 -2.69 -4.17 -0.41
N THR A 74 -1.38 -4.10 -0.36
CA THR A 74 -0.51 -5.19 -0.82
C THR A 74 -0.59 -6.38 0.11
N TRP A 75 -0.51 -6.15 1.42
CA TRP A 75 -0.55 -7.19 2.43
C TRP A 75 -1.97 -7.67 2.75
N ASP A 76 -2.99 -6.89 2.40
CA ASP A 76 -4.40 -7.31 2.45
C ASP A 76 -4.87 -8.01 1.17
N ASP A 77 -4.09 -7.98 0.10
CA ASP A 77 -4.23 -8.85 -1.08
C ASP A 77 -3.12 -9.93 -1.04
N PRO A 78 -3.16 -10.85 -0.06
CA PRO A 78 -2.03 -11.69 0.18
C PRO A 78 -1.88 -12.66 -0.97
N VAL A 79 -0.79 -12.44 -1.62
CA VAL A 79 -0.11 -13.47 -2.35
C VAL A 79 0.63 -14.26 -1.28
N LEU A 80 0.06 -15.38 -0.84
CA LEU A 80 0.68 -16.21 0.17
C LEU A 80 2.05 -16.64 -0.31
N MET A 81 3.08 -16.12 0.34
CA MET A 81 4.42 -16.67 0.18
C MET A 81 4.48 -17.99 0.95
N ARG A 82 4.47 -19.12 0.25
CA ARG A 82 4.98 -20.36 0.84
C ARG A 82 6.39 -20.09 1.31
N LYS A 83 6.70 -20.44 2.55
CA LYS A 83 7.98 -20.33 3.24
C LYS A 83 9.05 -19.57 2.45
N PHE A 84 9.54 -18.47 2.99
CA PHE A 84 10.63 -17.72 2.40
C PHE A 84 11.70 -18.68 1.87
N ASN A 85 11.82 -18.76 0.58
CA ASN A 85 12.89 -19.49 -0.07
C ASN A 85 13.86 -18.47 -0.66
N PRO A 86 15.08 -18.36 -0.14
CA PRO A 86 16.07 -17.40 -0.64
C PRO A 86 16.35 -17.51 -2.14
N ARG A 87 16.15 -18.71 -2.70
CA ARG A 87 16.30 -18.96 -4.15
C ARG A 87 15.05 -18.59 -4.97
N LYS A 88 13.90 -18.42 -4.31
CA LYS A 88 12.62 -17.98 -4.93
C LYS A 88 11.91 -17.02 -3.98
N PRO A 89 12.47 -15.83 -3.73
CA PRO A 89 11.97 -14.93 -2.70
C PRO A 89 10.56 -14.40 -2.94
N PHE A 90 10.02 -14.61 -4.15
CA PHE A 90 8.72 -14.08 -4.57
C PHE A 90 7.80 -15.17 -5.15
N ALA A 91 7.76 -16.35 -4.55
CA ALA A 91 6.83 -17.38 -4.97
C ALA A 91 5.38 -16.97 -4.62
N VAL A 92 4.61 -16.66 -5.65
CA VAL A 92 3.21 -16.24 -5.55
C VAL A 92 2.30 -17.44 -5.33
N ILE A 93 1.56 -17.47 -4.24
CA ILE A 93 0.45 -18.39 -4.04
C ILE A 93 -0.85 -17.61 -4.09
N LYS A 94 -1.76 -18.01 -4.96
CA LYS A 94 -3.12 -17.46 -4.99
C LYS A 94 -3.81 -17.72 -3.65
N ASN A 95 -4.13 -16.69 -2.92
CA ASN A 95 -5.09 -16.81 -1.84
C ASN A 95 -6.50 -16.59 -2.40
N LYS A 96 -7.42 -17.47 -2.05
CA LYS A 96 -8.83 -17.38 -2.48
C LYS A 96 -9.63 -16.36 -1.69
N LYS A 97 -9.09 -15.86 -0.58
CA LYS A 97 -9.73 -14.82 0.27
C LYS A 97 -8.71 -13.74 0.59
N GLY A 98 -9.03 -12.50 0.26
CA GLY A 98 -8.35 -11.32 0.81
C GLY A 98 -8.44 -11.35 2.34
N ASN A 99 -7.54 -10.64 3.02
CA ASN A 99 -7.65 -10.41 4.44
C ASN A 99 -7.78 -8.91 4.72
N THR A 100 -8.11 -8.57 5.94
CA THR A 100 -8.26 -7.20 6.42
C THR A 100 -7.34 -6.91 7.59
N LYS A 101 -6.26 -7.69 7.73
CA LYS A 101 -5.32 -7.58 8.85
C LYS A 101 -4.66 -6.20 8.90
N TYR A 102 -4.45 -5.61 7.74
CA TYR A 102 -3.83 -4.29 7.56
C TYR A 102 -4.80 -3.22 7.07
N PHE A 103 -6.10 -3.45 7.23
CA PHE A 103 -7.15 -2.51 6.88
C PHE A 103 -7.54 -1.64 8.07
N LEU A 104 -7.44 -0.32 7.91
CA LEU A 104 -7.77 0.70 8.92
C LEU A 104 -7.08 0.49 10.28
N VAL A 105 -5.81 0.13 10.27
CA VAL A 105 -5.04 -0.15 11.48
C VAL A 105 -4.41 1.11 12.07
N SER A 106 -4.11 1.07 13.38
CA SER A 106 -3.38 2.12 14.06
C SER A 106 -1.88 2.09 13.70
N LYS A 107 -1.19 3.22 13.90
CA LYS A 107 0.27 3.28 13.76
C LYS A 107 0.96 2.23 14.63
N LYS A 108 0.53 2.10 15.89
CA LYS A 108 1.07 1.13 16.85
C LYS A 108 0.97 -0.31 16.32
N LYS A 109 -0.16 -0.67 15.69
CA LYS A 109 -0.33 -2.00 15.12
C LYS A 109 0.56 -2.19 13.88
N LEU A 110 0.61 -1.21 13.01
CA LEU A 110 1.39 -1.28 11.77
C LEU A 110 2.90 -1.31 12.05
N SER A 111 3.38 -0.56 13.04
CA SER A 111 4.80 -0.47 13.41
C SER A 111 5.41 -1.79 13.94
N LYS A 112 4.60 -2.84 14.10
CA LYS A 112 5.12 -4.17 14.49
C LYS A 112 5.94 -4.83 13.36
N ASP A 113 5.63 -4.49 12.13
CA ASP A 113 6.25 -5.08 10.93
C ASP A 113 6.51 -4.07 9.80
N HIS A 114 6.09 -2.81 9.99
CA HIS A 114 6.36 -1.71 9.08
C HIS A 114 7.23 -0.66 9.77
N ASN A 115 8.33 -0.30 9.13
CA ASN A 115 9.22 0.75 9.60
C ASN A 115 9.05 1.99 8.72
N PHE A 116 8.73 3.11 9.35
CA PHE A 116 8.49 4.38 8.66
C PHE A 116 9.83 5.06 8.36
N SER A 117 10.22 5.10 7.09
CA SER A 117 11.45 5.82 6.66
C SER A 117 11.30 7.33 6.79
N TYR A 118 10.06 7.82 6.68
CA TYR A 118 9.72 9.22 6.86
C TYR A 118 8.54 9.30 7.81
N SER A 119 8.64 10.14 8.82
CA SER A 119 7.46 10.64 9.48
C SER A 119 6.72 11.52 8.48
N TYR A 120 5.84 10.95 7.67
CA TYR A 120 4.81 11.72 7.01
C TYR A 120 3.97 12.31 8.12
N HIS A 121 4.35 13.51 8.52
CA HIS A 121 3.63 14.24 9.54
C HIS A 121 2.21 14.51 9.04
N VAL A 122 1.27 14.45 9.94
CA VAL A 122 -0.11 14.87 9.69
C VAL A 122 -0.19 16.27 9.05
N LYS A 123 0.79 17.14 9.31
CA LYS A 123 0.97 18.44 8.65
C LYS A 123 1.14 18.31 7.13
N THR A 124 1.99 17.40 6.67
CA THR A 124 2.20 17.14 5.24
C THR A 124 0.93 16.57 4.61
N TYR A 125 0.21 15.72 5.33
CA TYR A 125 -1.08 15.21 4.89
C TYR A 125 -2.08 16.32 4.60
N LYS A 126 -2.21 17.31 5.46
CA LYS A 126 -3.12 18.46 5.26
C LYS A 126 -2.78 19.27 4.01
N ASN A 127 -1.50 19.35 3.64
CA ASN A 127 -1.06 20.09 2.46
C ASN A 127 -1.37 19.37 1.14
N TYR A 128 -1.52 18.05 1.17
CA TYR A 128 -1.86 17.23 0.01
C TYR A 128 -3.36 16.98 -0.17
N LEU A 129 -4.20 17.54 0.71
CA LEU A 129 -5.64 17.49 0.50
C LEU A 129 -6.01 18.34 -0.70
N PRO A 130 -6.77 17.82 -1.65
CA PRO A 130 -7.40 18.65 -2.67
C PRO A 130 -8.18 19.80 -2.02
N TYR A 131 -8.21 20.94 -2.67
CA TYR A 131 -8.79 22.18 -2.13
C TYR A 131 -10.21 22.00 -1.55
N HIS A 132 -11.01 21.15 -2.16
CA HIS A 132 -12.38 20.86 -1.73
C HIS A 132 -12.48 20.04 -0.42
N PHE A 133 -11.37 19.50 0.09
CA PHE A 133 -11.31 18.82 1.39
C PHE A 133 -10.76 19.70 2.52
N LYS A 134 -10.44 20.96 2.22
CA LYS A 134 -9.94 21.91 3.22
C LYS A 134 -11.05 22.55 4.07
N LYS A 135 -12.30 22.20 3.80
CA LYS A 135 -13.44 22.67 4.57
C LYS A 135 -13.66 21.86 5.84
#